data_fd7809f787a3cec5177972b5b83d752c
#
_entry.id   fd7809f787a3cec5177972b5b83d752c
#
_cell.length_a   1.000
_cell.length_b   1.000
_cell.length_c   1.000
_cell.angle_alpha   90.00
_cell.angle_beta   90.00
_cell.angle_gamma   90.00
#
_symmetry.space_group_name_H-M   'P 1'
#
loop_
_entity.id
_entity.type
_entity.pdbx_description
1 polymer ?
#
loop_
_entity_poly.entity_id
_entity_poly.type
_entity_poly.pdbx_seq_one_letter_code
_entity_poly.pdbx_strand_id
1 'polypeptide(L)'
;MRIGIVSDLYIDKLGSPPLPTEMPDVMVLAGNIGCGTKGVEWAARTYTCPVIYVLGNYSYRNHDLAGFDEELRATAWGSNLHLLQNETIFIRGMRFIGATLWTDFALFGDAVSGMVAAENLCEDYKYIRNSEGKPVTPADTMALHRQSVDYLWRTATDPYDDGHTVIVTHHAPSSRSIPAGYQDDRAAACFASNLDELVIEADAMLWVHAGVYGPVDYMLGNTRVVANPRGVPVGKGLRGVENFRADYTLEMHGNPREGTGWWSST
;
A
#
# COMPACT_ATOMS: atom_id res chain seq x y z
N MET A 1 4.63 -9.55 18.38
CA MET A 1 3.55 -8.60 18.00
C MET A 1 2.84 -9.13 16.78
N ARG A 2 1.51 -9.17 16.78
CA ARG A 2 0.70 -9.58 15.62
C ARG A 2 0.32 -8.37 14.77
N ILE A 3 0.63 -8.40 13.48
CA ILE A 3 0.25 -7.38 12.51
C ILE A 3 -0.81 -7.98 11.60
N GLY A 4 -2.01 -7.40 11.60
CA GLY A 4 -3.07 -7.71 10.64
C GLY A 4 -2.83 -6.97 9.33
N ILE A 5 -3.09 -7.61 8.19
CA ILE A 5 -2.81 -7.02 6.87
C ILE A 5 -3.98 -7.26 5.93
N VAL A 6 -4.59 -6.19 5.44
CA VAL A 6 -5.56 -6.22 4.35
C VAL A 6 -5.41 -5.02 3.42
N SER A 7 -5.82 -5.19 2.18
CA SER A 7 -5.86 -4.12 1.18
C SER A 7 -7.00 -4.31 0.18
N ASP A 8 -7.22 -3.31 -0.65
CA ASP A 8 -8.16 -3.35 -1.76
C ASP A 8 -9.56 -3.83 -1.34
N LEU A 9 -10.03 -3.32 -0.20
CA LEU A 9 -11.30 -3.76 0.39
C LEU A 9 -12.51 -3.27 -0.39
N TYR A 10 -12.42 -2.08 -1.01
CA TYR A 10 -13.50 -1.45 -1.79
C TYR A 10 -14.86 -1.55 -1.07
N ILE A 11 -14.90 -1.14 0.20
CA ILE A 11 -16.06 -1.33 1.08
C ILE A 11 -17.35 -0.70 0.53
N ASP A 12 -17.23 0.37 -0.24
CA ASP A 12 -18.33 1.06 -0.91
C ASP A 12 -18.84 0.31 -2.16
N LYS A 13 -18.14 -0.73 -2.59
CA LYS A 13 -18.51 -1.59 -3.72
C LYS A 13 -18.80 -3.03 -3.30
N LEU A 14 -17.95 -3.59 -2.47
CA LEU A 14 -18.02 -5.01 -2.05
C LEU A 14 -18.63 -5.19 -0.65
N GLY A 15 -19.03 -4.09 0.03
CA GLY A 15 -19.43 -4.13 1.43
C GLY A 15 -18.26 -4.41 2.38
N SER A 16 -18.51 -4.36 3.69
CA SER A 16 -17.49 -4.65 4.69
C SER A 16 -17.07 -6.12 4.65
N PRO A 17 -15.76 -6.44 4.76
CA PRO A 17 -15.32 -7.82 4.94
C PRO A 17 -15.71 -8.33 6.33
N PRO A 18 -15.68 -9.65 6.57
CA PRO A 18 -15.69 -10.17 7.93
C PRO A 18 -14.50 -9.61 8.72
N LEU A 19 -14.69 -9.44 10.02
CA LEU A 19 -13.62 -8.98 10.91
C LEU A 19 -12.79 -10.17 11.39
N PRO A 20 -11.53 -9.96 11.75
CA PRO A 20 -10.74 -10.99 12.40
C PRO A 20 -11.39 -11.38 13.74
N THR A 21 -11.36 -12.67 14.07
CA THR A 21 -11.91 -13.19 15.34
C THR A 21 -11.19 -12.63 16.54
N GLU A 22 -9.90 -12.34 16.40
CA GLU A 22 -9.06 -11.67 17.40
C GLU A 22 -8.40 -10.45 16.77
N MET A 23 -8.53 -9.29 17.42
CA MET A 23 -7.86 -8.08 16.96
C MET A 23 -6.35 -8.24 17.01
N PRO A 24 -5.62 -7.85 15.95
CA PRO A 24 -4.17 -7.81 15.97
C PRO A 24 -3.66 -6.69 16.90
N ASP A 25 -2.39 -6.68 17.21
CA ASP A 25 -1.76 -5.58 17.95
C ASP A 25 -1.72 -4.27 17.15
N VAL A 26 -1.57 -4.39 15.83
CA VAL A 26 -1.62 -3.29 14.85
C VAL A 26 -2.30 -3.81 13.58
N MET A 27 -3.18 -3.02 13.00
CA MET A 27 -3.82 -3.32 11.71
C MET A 27 -3.19 -2.47 10.60
N VAL A 28 -2.78 -3.08 9.50
CA VAL A 28 -2.27 -2.41 8.30
C VAL A 28 -3.33 -2.46 7.21
N LEU A 29 -3.75 -1.29 6.76
CA LEU A 29 -4.67 -1.06 5.65
C LEU A 29 -3.89 -0.42 4.49
N ALA A 30 -3.44 -1.25 3.54
CA ALA A 30 -2.50 -0.86 2.49
C ALA A 30 -3.18 -0.28 1.23
N GLY A 31 -4.18 0.55 1.41
CA GLY A 31 -4.84 1.30 0.33
C GLY A 31 -6.09 0.65 -0.26
N ASN A 32 -6.85 1.47 -1.01
CA ASN A 32 -8.10 1.10 -1.66
C ASN A 32 -9.16 0.50 -0.72
N ILE A 33 -9.22 1.03 0.51
CA ILE A 33 -10.21 0.58 1.50
C ILE A 33 -11.60 1.06 1.12
N GLY A 34 -11.72 2.31 0.69
CA GLY A 34 -12.94 2.91 0.17
C GLY A 34 -12.61 4.20 -0.59
N CYS A 35 -13.57 4.71 -1.35
CA CYS A 35 -13.47 5.97 -2.08
C CYS A 35 -13.72 7.15 -1.15
N GLY A 36 -12.93 8.21 -1.27
CA GLY A 36 -13.06 9.40 -0.44
C GLY A 36 -12.82 9.10 1.04
N THR A 37 -13.54 9.77 1.92
CA THR A 37 -13.45 9.61 3.39
C THR A 37 -14.00 8.29 3.90
N LYS A 38 -14.80 7.56 3.09
CA LYS A 38 -15.52 6.34 3.51
C LYS A 38 -14.61 5.27 4.11
N GLY A 39 -13.41 5.09 3.52
CA GLY A 39 -12.44 4.11 4.01
C GLY A 39 -11.93 4.47 5.40
N VAL A 40 -11.59 5.72 5.63
CA VAL A 40 -11.12 6.26 6.92
C VAL A 40 -12.21 6.17 7.97
N GLU A 41 -13.43 6.64 7.65
CA GLU A 41 -14.57 6.58 8.55
C GLU A 41 -14.95 5.15 8.96
N TRP A 42 -14.90 4.22 8.01
CA TRP A 42 -15.16 2.81 8.28
C TRP A 42 -14.07 2.21 9.19
N ALA A 43 -12.80 2.44 8.87
CA ALA A 43 -11.68 1.89 9.62
C ALA A 43 -11.68 2.40 11.07
N ALA A 44 -11.94 3.70 11.29
CA ALA A 44 -12.01 4.33 12.61
C ALA A 44 -13.09 3.72 13.52
N ARG A 45 -14.19 3.26 12.91
CA ARG A 45 -15.31 2.63 13.66
C ARG A 45 -15.14 1.13 13.84
N THR A 46 -14.27 0.51 13.03
CA THR A 46 -14.18 -0.95 12.92
C THR A 46 -13.09 -1.53 13.81
N TYR A 47 -11.91 -0.91 13.83
CA TYR A 47 -10.77 -1.45 14.56
C TYR A 47 -10.57 -0.73 15.89
N THR A 48 -10.30 -1.52 16.94
CA THR A 48 -9.99 -1.00 18.29
C THR A 48 -8.50 -0.93 18.58
N CYS A 49 -7.68 -1.59 17.76
CA CYS A 49 -6.20 -1.49 17.80
C CYS A 49 -5.72 -0.29 16.97
N PRO A 50 -4.45 0.15 17.11
CA PRO A 50 -3.82 1.10 16.21
C PRO A 50 -3.91 0.64 14.76
N VAL A 51 -4.23 1.56 13.85
CA VAL A 51 -4.37 1.29 12.41
C VAL A 51 -3.35 2.12 11.64
N ILE A 52 -2.48 1.47 10.89
CA ILE A 52 -1.65 2.08 9.86
C ILE A 52 -2.48 2.14 8.58
N TYR A 53 -2.74 3.33 8.09
CA TYR A 53 -3.57 3.55 6.91
C TYR A 53 -2.75 4.25 5.82
N VAL A 54 -2.58 3.59 4.69
CA VAL A 54 -1.99 4.16 3.47
C VAL A 54 -3.08 4.33 2.43
N LEU A 55 -3.08 5.44 1.72
CA LEU A 55 -4.03 5.67 0.63
C LEU A 55 -3.66 4.87 -0.60
N GLY A 56 -4.66 4.39 -1.32
CA GLY A 56 -4.50 3.86 -2.67
C GLY A 56 -5.06 4.84 -3.71
N ASN A 57 -4.80 4.59 -4.97
CA ASN A 57 -5.29 5.38 -6.09
C ASN A 57 -6.82 5.55 -6.10
N TYR A 58 -7.56 4.49 -5.73
CA TYR A 58 -9.03 4.53 -5.66
C TYR A 58 -9.55 5.51 -4.59
N SER A 59 -8.79 5.76 -3.53
CA SER A 59 -9.17 6.71 -2.47
C SER A 59 -9.32 8.13 -3.01
N TYR A 60 -8.52 8.52 -3.99
CA TYR A 60 -8.52 9.86 -4.62
C TYR A 60 -9.59 10.05 -5.69
N ARG A 61 -10.37 9.03 -6.01
CA ARG A 61 -11.37 9.12 -7.08
C ARG A 61 -12.40 10.21 -6.82
N ASN A 62 -12.56 11.14 -7.77
CA ASN A 62 -13.38 12.36 -7.72
C ASN A 62 -12.92 13.41 -6.69
N HIS A 63 -11.70 13.30 -6.19
CA HIS A 63 -11.08 14.27 -5.29
C HIS A 63 -9.86 14.91 -5.92
N ASP A 64 -9.43 16.04 -5.34
CA ASP A 64 -8.20 16.71 -5.71
C ASP A 64 -7.00 15.97 -5.09
N LEU A 65 -6.07 15.58 -5.94
CA LEU A 65 -4.86 14.85 -5.52
C LEU A 65 -4.00 15.64 -4.51
N ALA A 66 -4.02 16.97 -4.57
CA ALA A 66 -3.15 17.83 -3.76
C ALA A 66 -3.74 18.18 -2.38
N GLY A 67 -5.07 18.31 -2.27
CA GLY A 67 -5.70 18.80 -1.04
C GLY A 67 -6.43 17.75 -0.22
N PHE A 68 -6.60 16.55 -0.78
CA PHE A 68 -7.44 15.52 -0.18
C PHE A 68 -6.86 14.92 1.11
N ASP A 69 -5.55 14.90 1.24
CA ASP A 69 -4.89 14.37 2.44
C ASP A 69 -5.28 15.14 3.71
N GLU A 70 -5.50 16.45 3.63
CA GLU A 70 -5.93 17.28 4.77
C GLU A 70 -7.36 16.92 5.23
N GLU A 71 -8.28 16.71 4.29
CA GLU A 71 -9.64 16.27 4.58
C GLU A 71 -9.66 14.91 5.29
N LEU A 72 -8.84 13.97 4.80
CA LEU A 72 -8.71 12.65 5.40
C LEU A 72 -8.11 12.70 6.81
N ARG A 73 -7.10 13.54 7.04
CA ARG A 73 -6.52 13.76 8.37
C ARG A 73 -7.53 14.35 9.35
N ALA A 74 -8.33 15.31 8.89
CA ALA A 74 -9.40 15.87 9.69
C ALA A 74 -10.44 14.80 10.04
N THR A 75 -10.77 13.91 9.09
CA THR A 75 -11.70 12.80 9.31
C THR A 75 -11.15 11.76 10.30
N ALA A 76 -9.84 11.50 10.27
CA ALA A 76 -9.16 10.56 11.17
C ALA A 76 -8.91 11.13 12.57
N TRP A 77 -9.08 12.46 12.76
CA TRP A 77 -8.73 13.13 14.01
C TRP A 77 -9.43 12.53 15.22
N GLY A 78 -8.67 12.30 16.28
CA GLY A 78 -9.16 11.70 17.52
C GLY A 78 -9.45 10.20 17.47
N SER A 79 -9.18 9.54 16.34
CA SER A 79 -9.27 8.08 16.19
C SER A 79 -7.93 7.40 16.43
N ASN A 80 -7.93 6.07 16.32
CA ASN A 80 -6.74 5.22 16.38
C ASN A 80 -6.05 5.04 15.01
N LEU A 81 -6.44 5.83 13.99
CA LEU A 81 -5.86 5.77 12.66
C LEU A 81 -4.63 6.68 12.52
N HIS A 82 -3.60 6.13 11.91
CA HIS A 82 -2.38 6.82 11.50
C HIS A 82 -2.30 6.79 9.99
N LEU A 83 -2.71 7.90 9.35
CA LEU A 83 -2.55 8.10 7.91
C LEU A 83 -1.08 8.38 7.62
N LEU A 84 -0.48 7.55 6.76
CA LEU A 84 0.91 7.72 6.35
C LEU A 84 0.99 8.03 4.84
N GLN A 85 1.44 9.24 4.53
CA GLN A 85 1.75 9.68 3.18
C GLN A 85 3.11 10.37 3.19
N ASN A 86 4.17 9.62 2.86
CA ASN A 86 5.57 9.99 3.07
C ASN A 86 5.80 10.37 4.54
N GLU A 87 5.41 9.48 5.43
CA GLU A 87 5.44 9.67 6.88
C GLU A 87 5.88 8.42 7.62
N THR A 88 6.35 8.64 8.84
CA THR A 88 6.84 7.60 9.75
C THR A 88 6.19 7.74 11.11
N ILE A 89 5.81 6.60 11.70
CA ILE A 89 5.32 6.52 13.06
C ILE A 89 5.96 5.34 13.80
N PHE A 90 6.03 5.45 15.12
CA PHE A 90 6.54 4.41 16.00
C PHE A 90 5.41 3.87 16.87
N ILE A 91 5.17 2.56 16.79
CA ILE A 91 4.16 1.88 17.60
C ILE A 91 4.81 0.64 18.23
N ARG A 92 4.79 0.57 19.55
CA ARG A 92 5.34 -0.55 20.35
C ARG A 92 6.78 -0.93 19.96
N GLY A 93 7.62 0.07 19.70
CA GLY A 93 9.02 -0.15 19.34
C GLY A 93 9.24 -0.58 17.88
N MET A 94 8.21 -0.57 17.03
CA MET A 94 8.35 -0.77 15.59
C MET A 94 8.20 0.55 14.84
N ARG A 95 9.05 0.75 13.82
CA ARG A 95 8.99 1.87 12.90
C ARG A 95 8.12 1.50 11.69
N PHE A 96 7.03 2.24 11.49
CA PHE A 96 6.17 2.10 10.32
C PHE A 96 6.41 3.29 9.39
N ILE A 97 6.73 3.02 8.14
CA ILE A 97 6.95 4.02 7.09
C ILE A 97 5.90 3.81 6.01
N GLY A 98 5.16 4.84 5.61
CA GLY A 98 4.06 4.67 4.67
C GLY A 98 3.99 5.69 3.56
N ALA A 99 3.55 5.24 2.37
CA ALA A 99 3.30 6.06 1.18
C ALA A 99 2.33 5.38 0.21
N THR A 100 1.54 6.16 -0.54
CA THR A 100 0.82 5.63 -1.71
C THR A 100 1.79 5.04 -2.74
N LEU A 101 2.98 5.60 -2.84
CA LEU A 101 4.10 5.29 -3.72
C LEU A 101 3.84 5.69 -5.17
N TRP A 102 2.67 5.39 -5.77
CA TRP A 102 2.45 5.50 -7.21
C TRP A 102 3.49 4.69 -8.00
N THR A 103 3.69 4.96 -9.30
CA THR A 103 4.66 4.23 -10.13
C THR A 103 5.47 5.16 -11.02
N ASP A 104 6.62 4.67 -11.49
CA ASP A 104 7.47 5.33 -12.49
C ASP A 104 7.10 4.97 -13.94
N PHE A 105 6.13 4.06 -14.12
CA PHE A 105 5.72 3.50 -15.41
C PHE A 105 6.84 2.77 -16.18
N ALA A 106 8.01 2.59 -15.55
CA ALA A 106 9.19 2.02 -16.19
C ALA A 106 9.36 0.50 -15.95
N LEU A 107 8.30 -0.19 -15.50
CA LEU A 107 8.34 -1.62 -15.18
C LEU A 107 8.95 -2.48 -16.31
N PHE A 108 8.71 -2.10 -17.56
CA PHE A 108 9.21 -2.77 -18.77
C PHE A 108 10.36 -2.00 -19.45
N GLY A 109 11.02 -1.06 -18.75
CA GLY A 109 12.15 -0.29 -19.24
C GLY A 109 11.80 0.94 -20.10
N ASP A 110 10.52 1.18 -20.39
CA ASP A 110 10.06 2.32 -21.20
C ASP A 110 8.91 3.06 -20.48
N ALA A 111 9.27 4.09 -19.72
CA ALA A 111 8.32 4.90 -18.97
C ALA A 111 7.34 5.66 -19.88
N VAL A 112 7.77 6.07 -21.08
CA VAL A 112 6.91 6.83 -22.02
C VAL A 112 5.76 5.94 -22.51
N SER A 113 6.08 4.73 -22.97
CA SER A 113 5.06 3.76 -23.36
C SER A 113 4.18 3.34 -22.16
N GLY A 114 4.76 3.23 -20.96
CA GLY A 114 4.02 2.96 -19.73
C GLY A 114 3.01 4.07 -19.41
N MET A 115 3.40 5.34 -19.48
CA MET A 115 2.51 6.49 -19.27
C MET A 115 1.36 6.53 -20.30
N VAL A 116 1.66 6.28 -21.57
CA VAL A 116 0.61 6.20 -22.61
C VAL A 116 -0.37 5.07 -22.35
N ALA A 117 0.13 3.91 -21.93
CA ALA A 117 -0.73 2.79 -21.53
C ALA A 117 -1.59 3.15 -20.30
N ALA A 118 -1.00 3.79 -19.30
CA ALA A 118 -1.68 4.24 -18.09
C ALA A 118 -2.84 5.20 -18.39
N GLU A 119 -2.60 6.23 -19.19
CA GLU A 119 -3.61 7.23 -19.58
C GLU A 119 -4.81 6.60 -20.28
N ASN A 120 -4.58 5.56 -21.09
CA ASN A 120 -5.64 4.87 -21.82
C ASN A 120 -6.37 3.79 -21.00
N LEU A 121 -5.68 3.08 -20.12
CA LEU A 121 -6.18 1.89 -19.46
C LEU A 121 -6.63 2.14 -18.01
N CYS A 122 -5.97 3.08 -17.30
CA CYS A 122 -6.26 3.32 -15.88
C CYS A 122 -7.33 4.40 -15.72
N GLU A 123 -8.35 4.09 -14.91
CA GLU A 123 -9.44 5.02 -14.62
C GLU A 123 -9.00 6.23 -13.78
N ASP A 124 -7.85 6.15 -13.14
CA ASP A 124 -7.29 7.22 -12.32
C ASP A 124 -7.18 8.53 -13.07
N TYR A 125 -6.67 8.48 -14.32
CA TYR A 125 -6.51 9.63 -15.21
C TYR A 125 -7.82 10.17 -15.80
N LYS A 126 -8.95 9.53 -15.47
CA LYS A 126 -10.30 10.00 -15.82
C LYS A 126 -11.01 10.62 -14.61
N TYR A 127 -10.75 10.12 -13.41
CA TYR A 127 -11.55 10.44 -12.25
C TYR A 127 -10.83 11.18 -11.13
N ILE A 128 -9.50 11.12 -11.05
CA ILE A 128 -8.74 11.93 -10.09
C ILE A 128 -8.54 13.33 -10.68
N ARG A 129 -8.61 14.36 -9.84
CA ARG A 129 -8.49 15.76 -10.24
C ARG A 129 -7.21 16.38 -9.69
N ASN A 130 -6.69 17.39 -10.39
CA ASN A 130 -5.69 18.29 -9.86
C ASN A 130 -6.35 19.52 -9.23
N SER A 131 -5.56 20.42 -8.63
CA SER A 131 -6.03 21.64 -7.98
C SER A 131 -6.80 22.60 -8.91
N GLU A 132 -6.71 22.44 -10.23
CA GLU A 132 -7.49 23.21 -11.21
C GLU A 132 -8.81 22.50 -11.59
N GLY A 133 -9.12 21.34 -10.99
CA GLY A 133 -10.30 20.54 -11.31
C GLY A 133 -10.18 19.73 -12.61
N LYS A 134 -9.01 19.72 -13.26
CA LYS A 134 -8.72 18.92 -14.45
C LYS A 134 -8.33 17.49 -14.07
N PRO A 135 -8.50 16.50 -14.93
CA PRO A 135 -7.94 15.17 -14.73
C PRO A 135 -6.43 15.25 -14.50
N VAL A 136 -5.92 14.46 -13.54
CA VAL A 136 -4.48 14.28 -13.38
C VAL A 136 -3.89 13.53 -14.57
N THR A 137 -2.59 13.70 -14.77
CA THR A 137 -1.82 13.02 -15.80
C THR A 137 -0.88 11.98 -15.22
N PRO A 138 -0.38 11.01 -15.99
CA PRO A 138 0.69 10.11 -15.53
C PRO A 138 1.95 10.85 -15.08
N ALA A 139 2.24 12.03 -15.64
CA ALA A 139 3.37 12.86 -15.20
C ALA A 139 3.19 13.40 -13.77
N ASP A 140 1.95 13.74 -13.38
CA ASP A 140 1.65 14.21 -12.01
C ASP A 140 1.88 13.09 -10.99
N THR A 141 1.38 11.88 -11.26
CA THR A 141 1.57 10.73 -10.37
C THR A 141 3.01 10.22 -10.35
N MET A 142 3.74 10.31 -11.48
CA MET A 142 5.18 10.04 -11.53
C MET A 142 5.98 11.02 -10.65
N ALA A 143 5.59 12.30 -10.60
CA ALA A 143 6.24 13.27 -9.72
C ALA A 143 6.06 12.89 -8.24
N LEU A 144 4.86 12.44 -7.85
CA LEU A 144 4.58 11.93 -6.50
C LEU A 144 5.35 10.63 -6.20
N HIS A 145 5.46 9.74 -7.18
CA HIS A 145 6.29 8.55 -7.05
C HIS A 145 7.74 8.90 -6.69
N ARG A 146 8.35 9.83 -7.42
CA ARG A 146 9.73 10.27 -7.14
C ARG A 146 9.87 10.83 -5.72
N GLN A 147 8.92 11.66 -5.27
CA GLN A 147 8.92 12.17 -3.90
C GLN A 147 8.83 11.04 -2.86
N SER A 148 7.98 10.05 -3.11
CA SER A 148 7.83 8.90 -2.21
C SER A 148 9.09 8.03 -2.20
N VAL A 149 9.71 7.77 -3.35
CA VAL A 149 10.97 7.02 -3.43
C VAL A 149 12.08 7.74 -2.70
N ASP A 150 12.23 9.07 -2.90
CA ASP A 150 13.22 9.87 -2.18
C ASP A 150 13.01 9.85 -0.67
N TYR A 151 11.76 9.89 -0.23
CA TYR A 151 11.42 9.79 1.19
C TYR A 151 11.74 8.40 1.76
N LEU A 152 11.28 7.35 1.09
CA LEU A 152 11.51 5.96 1.50
C LEU A 152 13.01 5.65 1.54
N TRP A 153 13.75 6.06 0.51
CA TRP A 153 15.20 5.84 0.48
C TRP A 153 15.88 6.44 1.69
N ARG A 154 15.69 7.74 1.94
CA ARG A 154 16.33 8.43 3.07
C ARG A 154 15.92 7.89 4.43
N THR A 155 14.63 7.50 4.57
CA THR A 155 14.09 7.12 5.87
C THR A 155 14.29 5.64 6.17
N ALA A 156 14.13 4.78 5.17
CA ALA A 156 14.20 3.33 5.37
C ALA A 156 15.64 2.83 5.45
N THR A 157 16.58 3.47 4.75
CA THR A 157 18.01 3.12 4.83
C THR A 157 18.72 3.76 6.04
N ASP A 158 18.06 4.70 6.74
CA ASP A 158 18.57 5.22 8.02
C ASP A 158 18.41 4.14 9.10
N PRO A 159 19.50 3.70 9.73
CA PRO A 159 19.48 2.63 10.72
C PRO A 159 18.47 2.89 11.85
N TYR A 160 17.74 1.85 12.23
CA TYR A 160 16.83 1.89 13.38
C TYR A 160 17.18 0.76 14.36
N ASP A 161 18.05 1.08 15.31
CA ASP A 161 18.62 0.11 16.25
C ASP A 161 17.65 -0.31 17.37
N ASP A 162 16.58 0.45 17.60
CA ASP A 162 15.65 0.23 18.70
C ASP A 162 14.56 -0.80 18.40
N GLY A 163 14.45 -1.25 17.13
CA GLY A 163 13.38 -2.18 16.74
C GLY A 163 13.40 -2.55 15.26
N HIS A 164 12.26 -2.98 14.77
CA HIS A 164 12.07 -3.39 13.39
C HIS A 164 11.39 -2.30 12.55
N THR A 165 11.70 -2.30 11.26
CA THR A 165 11.03 -1.44 10.28
C THR A 165 10.00 -2.25 9.48
N VAL A 166 8.80 -1.67 9.35
CA VAL A 166 7.74 -2.12 8.45
C VAL A 166 7.46 -1.01 7.45
N ILE A 167 7.58 -1.30 6.18
CA ILE A 167 7.24 -0.37 5.10
C ILE A 167 5.86 -0.74 4.57
N VAL A 168 5.00 0.24 4.38
CA VAL A 168 3.64 0.06 3.86
C VAL A 168 3.44 0.95 2.64
N THR A 169 3.23 0.35 1.48
CA THR A 169 2.90 1.10 0.27
C THR A 169 1.61 0.59 -0.36
N HIS A 170 0.97 1.40 -1.21
CA HIS A 170 -0.13 0.89 -2.00
C HIS A 170 0.37 0.20 -3.26
N HIS A 171 1.18 0.90 -4.07
CA HIS A 171 1.75 0.27 -5.28
C HIS A 171 2.92 -0.65 -4.91
N ALA A 172 3.10 -1.69 -5.72
CA ALA A 172 4.10 -2.71 -5.48
C ALA A 172 5.52 -2.20 -5.75
N PRO A 173 6.50 -2.53 -4.89
CA PRO A 173 7.88 -2.09 -5.07
C PRO A 173 8.68 -2.94 -6.06
N SER A 174 8.13 -4.05 -6.55
CA SER A 174 8.87 -5.01 -7.37
C SER A 174 7.97 -5.64 -8.44
N SER A 175 8.55 -5.91 -9.61
CA SER A 175 7.91 -6.70 -10.66
C SER A 175 7.57 -8.13 -10.23
N ARG A 176 8.22 -8.65 -9.18
CA ARG A 176 7.92 -9.97 -8.59
C ARG A 176 6.51 -10.06 -8.02
N SER A 177 5.89 -8.93 -7.69
CA SER A 177 4.51 -8.87 -7.22
C SER A 177 3.47 -9.01 -8.35
N ILE A 178 3.89 -8.93 -9.60
CA ILE A 178 3.00 -9.11 -10.75
C ILE A 178 2.84 -10.60 -11.05
N PRO A 179 1.61 -11.16 -11.00
CA PRO A 179 1.40 -12.57 -11.29
C PRO A 179 1.83 -12.95 -12.71
N ALA A 180 2.29 -14.18 -12.89
CA ALA A 180 2.85 -14.68 -14.17
C ALA A 180 1.94 -14.46 -15.39
N GLY A 181 0.61 -14.49 -15.22
CA GLY A 181 -0.34 -14.23 -16.30
C GLY A 181 -0.48 -12.75 -16.72
N TYR A 182 0.18 -11.82 -16.01
CA TYR A 182 0.11 -10.36 -16.26
C TYR A 182 1.48 -9.74 -16.50
N GLN A 183 2.54 -10.54 -16.58
CA GLN A 183 3.92 -10.04 -16.76
C GLN A 183 4.15 -9.34 -18.10
N ASP A 184 3.34 -9.68 -19.12
CA ASP A 184 3.37 -9.03 -20.45
C ASP A 184 2.30 -7.95 -20.61
N ASP A 185 1.47 -7.72 -19.58
CA ASP A 185 0.42 -6.71 -19.62
C ASP A 185 1.02 -5.33 -19.32
N ARG A 186 0.98 -4.44 -20.32
CA ARG A 186 1.49 -3.06 -20.15
C ARG A 186 0.80 -2.28 -19.05
N ALA A 187 -0.44 -2.62 -18.70
CA ALA A 187 -1.14 -2.04 -17.57
C ALA A 187 -0.44 -2.36 -16.23
N ALA A 188 0.39 -3.42 -16.15
CA ALA A 188 1.15 -3.74 -14.93
C ALA A 188 2.10 -2.61 -14.50
N ALA A 189 2.56 -1.76 -15.43
CA ALA A 189 3.34 -0.57 -15.12
C ALA A 189 2.57 0.50 -14.30
N CYS A 190 1.23 0.40 -14.21
CA CYS A 190 0.42 1.24 -13.34
C CYS A 190 0.38 0.74 -11.89
N PHE A 191 0.86 -0.48 -11.61
CA PHE A 191 0.69 -1.14 -10.32
C PHE A 191 1.99 -1.45 -9.61
N ALA A 192 3.12 -1.50 -10.34
CA ALA A 192 4.43 -1.83 -9.80
C ALA A 192 5.57 -0.99 -10.43
N SER A 193 6.63 -0.82 -9.66
CA SER A 193 7.92 -0.27 -10.11
C SER A 193 9.05 -1.23 -9.76
N ASN A 194 10.21 -1.09 -10.40
CA ASN A 194 11.39 -1.92 -10.12
C ASN A 194 12.27 -1.23 -9.05
N LEU A 195 11.87 -1.33 -7.78
CA LEU A 195 12.57 -0.77 -6.62
C LEU A 195 13.29 -1.87 -5.80
N ASP A 196 13.69 -2.97 -6.45
CA ASP A 196 14.34 -4.11 -5.78
C ASP A 196 15.56 -3.66 -4.97
N GLU A 197 16.35 -2.73 -5.48
CA GLU A 197 17.52 -2.17 -4.79
C GLU A 197 17.11 -1.46 -3.50
N LEU A 198 16.08 -0.60 -3.55
CA LEU A 198 15.56 0.06 -2.35
C LEU A 198 15.04 -0.95 -1.31
N VAL A 199 14.34 -1.99 -1.74
CA VAL A 199 13.83 -3.03 -0.82
C VAL A 199 14.98 -3.76 -0.11
N ILE A 200 16.05 -4.06 -0.83
CA ILE A 200 17.25 -4.75 -0.29
C ILE A 200 18.01 -3.82 0.66
N GLU A 201 18.28 -2.58 0.25
CA GLU A 201 19.04 -1.61 1.06
C GLU A 201 18.28 -1.13 2.30
N ALA A 202 16.94 -1.06 2.22
CA ALA A 202 16.10 -0.73 3.38
C ALA A 202 16.19 -1.78 4.48
N ASP A 203 16.54 -3.02 4.13
CA ASP A 203 16.67 -4.16 5.07
C ASP A 203 15.52 -4.23 6.08
N ALA A 204 14.31 -3.87 5.61
CA ALA A 204 13.12 -3.83 6.44
C ALA A 204 12.67 -5.25 6.78
N MET A 205 12.14 -5.46 7.98
CA MET A 205 11.59 -6.75 8.34
C MET A 205 10.42 -7.15 7.43
N LEU A 206 9.57 -6.20 7.09
CA LEU A 206 8.36 -6.42 6.31
C LEU A 206 8.11 -5.24 5.36
N TRP A 207 7.73 -5.56 4.13
CA TRP A 207 7.15 -4.62 3.18
C TRP A 207 5.73 -5.08 2.81
N VAL A 208 4.74 -4.33 3.23
CA VAL A 208 3.33 -4.58 2.87
C VAL A 208 2.95 -3.69 1.71
N HIS A 209 2.33 -4.29 0.69
CA HIS A 209 1.78 -3.49 -0.41
C HIS A 209 0.40 -3.99 -0.85
N ALA A 210 -0.14 -3.38 -1.89
CA ALA A 210 -1.46 -3.64 -2.45
C ALA A 210 -1.44 -3.47 -3.98
N GLY A 211 -2.57 -3.12 -4.58
CA GLY A 211 -2.66 -2.74 -5.99
C GLY A 211 -2.34 -3.86 -6.99
N VAL A 212 -2.33 -5.12 -6.56
CA VAL A 212 -2.01 -6.28 -7.40
C VAL A 212 -3.15 -7.27 -7.49
N TYR A 213 -3.10 -8.17 -8.46
CA TYR A 213 -4.22 -9.05 -8.82
C TYR A 213 -4.45 -10.26 -7.88
N GLY A 214 -3.64 -10.42 -6.85
CA GLY A 214 -3.75 -11.52 -5.89
C GLY A 214 -2.78 -11.39 -4.73
N PRO A 215 -2.91 -12.24 -3.70
CA PRO A 215 -1.96 -12.28 -2.60
C PRO A 215 -0.56 -12.63 -3.08
N VAL A 216 0.43 -11.98 -2.50
CA VAL A 216 1.84 -12.31 -2.68
C VAL A 216 2.55 -12.43 -1.35
N ASP A 217 3.56 -13.30 -1.30
CA ASP A 217 4.39 -13.53 -0.12
C ASP A 217 5.74 -14.09 -0.57
N TYR A 218 6.79 -13.26 -0.54
CA TYR A 218 8.11 -13.65 -0.99
C TYR A 218 9.20 -12.86 -0.26
N MET A 219 10.43 -13.39 -0.31
CA MET A 219 11.61 -12.69 0.21
C MET A 219 12.34 -11.95 -0.89
N LEU A 220 12.77 -10.72 -0.59
CA LEU A 220 13.67 -9.92 -1.42
C LEU A 220 14.79 -9.36 -0.53
N GLY A 221 16.00 -9.91 -0.66
CA GLY A 221 17.00 -9.78 0.39
C GLY A 221 16.50 -10.37 1.70
N ASN A 222 16.60 -9.62 2.79
CA ASN A 222 16.06 -10.01 4.10
C ASN A 222 14.62 -9.51 4.33
N THR A 223 14.09 -8.71 3.42
CA THR A 223 12.74 -8.14 3.54
C THR A 223 11.69 -9.15 3.04
N ARG A 224 10.70 -9.46 3.86
CA ARG A 224 9.51 -10.20 3.43
C ARG A 224 8.52 -9.23 2.80
N VAL A 225 8.12 -9.49 1.56
CA VAL A 225 7.18 -8.66 0.79
C VAL A 225 5.83 -9.37 0.73
N VAL A 226 4.77 -8.69 1.17
CA VAL A 226 3.44 -9.29 1.34
C VAL A 226 2.34 -8.39 0.81
N ALA A 227 1.34 -8.98 0.15
CA ALA A 227 0.07 -8.34 -0.16
C ALA A 227 -1.12 -9.28 0.09
N ASN A 228 -2.22 -8.74 0.59
CA ASN A 228 -3.46 -9.48 0.84
C ASN A 228 -4.68 -8.68 0.32
N PRO A 229 -4.82 -8.54 -1.01
CA PRO A 229 -5.89 -7.76 -1.62
C PRO A 229 -7.21 -8.55 -1.61
N ARG A 230 -8.33 -7.88 -1.31
CA ARG A 230 -9.68 -8.47 -1.34
C ARG A 230 -10.32 -8.44 -2.72
N GLY A 231 -10.11 -7.39 -3.46
CA GLY A 231 -10.73 -7.16 -4.76
C GLY A 231 -9.76 -6.62 -5.79
N VAL A 232 -10.10 -6.83 -7.06
CA VAL A 232 -9.34 -6.30 -8.19
C VAL A 232 -10.29 -5.69 -9.21
N PRO A 233 -9.93 -4.58 -9.86
CA PRO A 233 -10.69 -4.04 -10.98
C PRO A 233 -10.72 -5.05 -12.15
N VAL A 234 -11.89 -5.27 -12.73
CA VAL A 234 -12.05 -6.10 -13.94
C VAL A 234 -13.03 -5.38 -14.88
N GLY A 235 -12.50 -4.82 -15.95
CA GLY A 235 -13.27 -3.96 -16.85
C GLY A 235 -13.90 -2.78 -16.09
N LYS A 236 -15.25 -2.67 -16.13
CA LYS A 236 -15.98 -1.63 -15.39
C LYS A 236 -16.42 -2.04 -13.97
N GLY A 237 -16.05 -3.25 -13.53
CA GLY A 237 -16.47 -3.83 -12.25
C GLY A 237 -15.31 -4.15 -11.32
N LEU A 238 -15.66 -4.87 -10.26
CA LEU A 238 -14.71 -5.43 -9.30
C LEU A 238 -14.96 -6.92 -9.17
N ARG A 239 -13.91 -7.71 -9.05
CA ARG A 239 -13.94 -9.14 -8.74
C ARG A 239 -13.26 -9.38 -7.39
N GLY A 240 -13.87 -10.21 -6.55
CA GLY A 240 -13.21 -10.70 -5.34
C GLY A 240 -12.02 -11.59 -5.67
N VAL A 241 -11.01 -11.55 -4.83
CA VAL A 241 -9.82 -12.42 -4.90
C VAL A 241 -10.07 -13.67 -4.07
N GLU A 242 -9.94 -14.86 -4.68
CA GLU A 242 -10.30 -16.14 -4.04
C GLU A 242 -9.49 -16.44 -2.77
N ASN A 243 -8.22 -16.05 -2.73
CA ASN A 243 -7.32 -16.32 -1.62
C ASN A 243 -7.19 -15.15 -0.62
N PHE A 244 -8.11 -14.18 -0.66
CA PHE A 244 -8.17 -13.13 0.35
C PHE A 244 -8.50 -13.71 1.73
N ARG A 245 -7.74 -13.31 2.74
CA ARG A 245 -7.97 -13.67 4.14
C ARG A 245 -8.22 -12.42 4.97
N ALA A 246 -9.45 -12.29 5.49
CA ALA A 246 -9.80 -11.12 6.33
C ALA A 246 -9.09 -11.14 7.70
N ASP A 247 -8.67 -12.31 8.15
CA ASP A 247 -7.95 -12.58 9.39
C ASP A 247 -6.43 -12.76 9.21
N TYR A 248 -5.89 -12.38 8.04
CA TYR A 248 -4.47 -12.56 7.76
C TYR A 248 -3.62 -11.74 8.73
N THR A 249 -2.81 -12.44 9.51
CA THR A 249 -1.89 -11.85 10.48
C THR A 249 -0.49 -12.44 10.32
N LEU A 250 0.50 -11.62 10.61
CA LEU A 250 1.89 -12.04 10.75
C LEU A 250 2.35 -11.83 12.18
N GLU A 251 2.96 -12.85 12.75
CA GLU A 251 3.60 -12.73 14.05
C GLU A 251 5.06 -12.28 13.88
N MET A 252 5.36 -11.18 14.53
CA MET A 252 6.69 -10.60 14.56
C MET A 252 7.36 -11.06 15.87
N HIS A 253 8.34 -11.95 15.76
CA HIS A 253 9.10 -12.48 16.88
C HIS A 253 10.52 -11.89 16.89
N GLY A 254 11.08 -11.72 18.09
CA GLY A 254 12.50 -11.46 18.28
C GLY A 254 12.89 -10.00 18.49
N ASN A 255 14.03 -9.87 19.16
CA ASN A 255 14.80 -8.64 19.24
C ASN A 255 15.76 -8.63 18.05
N PRO A 256 15.91 -7.54 17.27
CA PRO A 256 16.85 -7.46 16.15
C PRO A 256 18.28 -7.90 16.49
N ARG A 257 18.64 -7.83 17.78
CA ARG A 257 19.97 -8.13 18.29
C ARG A 257 20.23 -9.63 18.57
N GLU A 258 19.24 -10.52 18.45
CA GLU A 258 19.39 -11.92 18.90
C GLU A 258 19.55 -12.96 17.77
N GLY A 259 19.57 -12.59 16.50
CA GLY A 259 19.91 -13.47 15.38
C GLY A 259 19.03 -14.71 15.19
N THR A 260 17.86 -14.78 15.82
CA THR A 260 16.94 -15.91 15.73
C THR A 260 15.93 -15.68 14.61
N GLY A 261 15.62 -16.73 13.85
CA GLY A 261 14.73 -16.68 12.67
C GLY A 261 13.40 -15.96 12.93
N TRP A 262 13.05 -15.10 12.01
CA TRP A 262 12.08 -13.99 12.12
C TRP A 262 10.60 -14.38 12.01
N TRP A 263 10.29 -15.62 11.57
CA TRP A 263 8.94 -15.98 11.12
C TRP A 263 8.46 -17.32 11.66
N SER A 264 7.27 -17.36 12.25
CA SER A 264 6.46 -18.56 12.32
C SER A 264 5.20 -18.33 11.46
N SER A 265 4.97 -19.21 10.51
CA SER A 265 3.69 -19.29 9.79
C SER A 265 2.70 -20.06 10.65
N THR A 266 1.63 -19.43 11.05
CA THR A 266 0.40 -20.10 11.54
C THR A 266 -0.62 -20.17 10.41
#